data_c358ab2cc9d78656ed7e4c177bfe8ff2
#
_entry.id   c358ab2cc9d78656ed7e4c177bfe8ff2
#
_cell.length_a   1.000
_cell.length_b   1.000
_cell.length_c   1.000
_cell.angle_alpha   90.00
_cell.angle_beta   90.00
_cell.angle_gamma   90.00
#
_symmetry.space_group_name_H-M   'P 1'
#
loop_
_entity.id
_entity.type
_entity.pdbx_description
1 polymer ?
#
loop_
_entity_poly.entity_id
_entity_poly.type
_entity_poly.pdbx_seq_one_letter_code
_entity_poly.pdbx_strand_id
1 'polypeptide(L)'
;MNEKTRIVEYGKVIDPSTMVEPPDAAELELEPGHPGLGDAGYVQRREALFALCRRHRLEGLGPPLIDYTSEETRIWREASSRLDLLHQRHASRIYLEAKRALGISDREIPQLRHMSERLEGETRMHLVPAEGPLPYRTFYQAIANRGFPVTQFIRHGSRPEFTPEPDMIHDCLGHVPPLMNDDYAELLTLIGKAATTTEDGEQVLAFKRFSWFSIEFGLIDEDGDTKIFGAGILSSTGEIPFSLSSEVKRTPFVTDEVIATDYDPSRMQDRLFVIPSFGFLRQELEQLVRRLAVPVF
;
A
#
# COMPACT_ATOMS: atom_id res chain seq x y z
N MET A 1 14.01 20.96 18.89
CA MET A 1 13.30 20.16 17.88
C MET A 1 11.99 19.75 18.53
N ASN A 2 10.89 20.22 17.99
CA ASN A 2 9.57 20.11 18.62
C ASN A 2 9.07 18.65 18.44
N GLU A 3 8.58 18.01 19.49
CA GLU A 3 8.09 16.61 19.47
C GLU A 3 6.94 16.34 18.47
N LYS A 4 6.41 17.38 17.85
CA LYS A 4 5.25 17.31 16.94
C LYS A 4 5.57 16.92 15.49
N THR A 5 6.82 16.73 15.13
CA THR A 5 7.23 16.50 13.73
C THR A 5 8.01 15.17 13.55
N ARG A 6 7.65 14.12 14.28
CA ARG A 6 8.25 12.81 14.08
C ARG A 6 7.46 12.02 13.05
N ILE A 7 8.05 11.79 11.89
CA ILE A 7 7.58 10.80 10.92
C ILE A 7 8.33 9.51 11.21
N VAL A 8 7.60 8.43 11.48
CA VAL A 8 8.19 7.10 11.64
C VAL A 8 7.82 6.30 10.40
N GLU A 9 8.80 5.94 9.57
CA GLU A 9 8.66 5.00 8.48
C GLU A 9 9.47 3.74 8.81
N TYR A 10 8.79 2.59 8.81
CA TYR A 10 9.41 1.27 9.04
C TYR A 10 10.34 1.21 10.26
N GLY A 11 9.88 1.74 11.40
CA GLY A 11 10.63 1.75 12.65
C GLY A 11 11.73 2.81 12.78
N LYS A 12 11.98 3.61 11.74
CA LYS A 12 12.96 4.72 11.78
C LYS A 12 12.25 6.06 11.88
N VAL A 13 12.72 6.92 12.79
CA VAL A 13 12.28 8.33 12.85
C VAL A 13 12.94 9.05 11.69
N ILE A 14 12.13 9.53 10.76
CA ILE A 14 12.59 10.32 9.60
C ILE A 14 12.43 11.79 9.93
N ASP A 15 13.51 12.56 9.76
CA ASP A 15 13.45 14.01 9.76
C ASP A 15 12.81 14.46 8.44
N PRO A 16 11.67 15.20 8.45
CA PRO A 16 11.04 15.69 7.23
C PRO A 16 11.97 16.50 6.33
N SER A 17 13.00 17.14 6.90
CA SER A 17 14.00 17.87 6.12
C SER A 17 14.97 16.97 5.34
N THR A 18 15.05 15.68 5.67
CA THR A 18 15.90 14.69 5.00
C THR A 18 15.16 13.87 3.93
N MET A 19 13.94 14.24 3.60
CA MET A 19 13.17 13.62 2.50
C MET A 19 13.70 13.94 1.10
N VAL A 20 14.86 14.57 1.00
CA VAL A 20 15.72 14.54 -0.18
C VAL A 20 16.30 13.14 -0.27
N GLU A 21 16.11 12.45 -1.39
CA GLU A 21 16.50 11.07 -1.64
C GLU A 21 17.85 10.72 -0.97
N PRO A 22 17.88 9.65 -0.15
CA PRO A 22 19.18 9.11 0.22
C PRO A 22 19.84 8.58 -1.05
N PRO A 23 21.15 8.81 -1.24
CA PRO A 23 21.89 8.20 -2.32
C PRO A 23 21.77 6.68 -2.18
N ASP A 24 21.45 6.04 -3.29
CA ASP A 24 21.39 4.58 -3.49
C ASP A 24 20.88 3.74 -2.30
N ALA A 25 19.74 3.12 -2.56
CA ALA A 25 19.10 2.08 -1.77
C ALA A 25 19.88 1.72 -0.51
N ALA A 26 19.46 2.25 0.64
CA ALA A 26 19.87 1.68 1.90
C ALA A 26 19.68 0.16 1.77
N GLU A 27 20.73 -0.60 1.97
CA GLU A 27 20.66 -2.05 2.03
C GLU A 27 19.45 -2.37 2.90
N LEU A 28 18.47 -3.04 2.31
CA LEU A 28 17.24 -3.40 3.02
C LEU A 28 17.60 -4.57 3.96
N GLU A 29 18.43 -4.26 4.94
CA GLU A 29 18.73 -5.19 6.02
C GLU A 29 17.44 -5.56 6.75
N LEU A 30 17.30 -6.84 7.05
CA LEU A 30 16.19 -7.32 7.84
C LEU A 30 16.29 -6.74 9.25
N GLU A 31 15.24 -6.05 9.68
CA GLU A 31 15.18 -5.48 11.03
C GLU A 31 15.27 -6.56 12.12
N PRO A 32 15.80 -6.24 13.31
CA PRO A 32 15.81 -7.16 14.43
C PRO A 32 14.38 -7.68 14.72
N GLY A 33 14.24 -9.01 14.77
CA GLY A 33 12.95 -9.68 14.97
C GLY A 33 12.20 -10.02 13.68
N HIS A 34 12.74 -9.68 12.49
CA HIS A 34 12.17 -10.13 11.23
C HIS A 34 12.14 -11.67 11.16
N PRO A 35 11.04 -12.31 10.75
CA PRO A 35 10.90 -13.77 10.70
C PRO A 35 11.98 -14.50 9.87
N GLY A 36 12.48 -13.86 8.81
CA GLY A 36 13.54 -14.37 7.94
C GLY A 36 14.95 -14.08 8.42
N LEU A 37 15.11 -13.38 9.56
CA LEU A 37 16.43 -13.11 10.11
C LEU A 37 17.11 -14.40 10.53
N GLY A 38 18.26 -14.71 9.91
CA GLY A 38 18.99 -15.97 10.14
C GLY A 38 18.69 -17.10 9.16
N ASP A 39 17.66 -16.95 8.28
CA ASP A 39 17.48 -17.84 7.14
C ASP A 39 18.25 -17.31 5.91
N ALA A 40 19.46 -17.83 5.71
CA ALA A 40 20.32 -17.41 4.60
C ALA A 40 19.69 -17.65 3.23
N GLY A 41 18.88 -18.71 3.07
CA GLY A 41 18.20 -19.03 1.82
C GLY A 41 17.12 -17.97 1.49
N TYR A 42 16.34 -17.60 2.48
CA TYR A 42 15.35 -16.54 2.35
C TYR A 42 15.99 -15.19 2.01
N VAL A 43 17.03 -14.80 2.75
CA VAL A 43 17.75 -13.54 2.52
C VAL A 43 18.31 -13.48 1.09
N GLN A 44 19.03 -14.53 0.67
CA GLN A 44 19.59 -14.61 -0.68
C GLN A 44 18.51 -14.53 -1.78
N ARG A 45 17.38 -15.21 -1.57
CA ARG A 45 16.24 -15.19 -2.53
C ARG A 45 15.65 -13.78 -2.62
N ARG A 46 15.42 -13.12 -1.49
CA ARG A 46 14.90 -11.76 -1.41
C ARG A 46 15.82 -10.76 -2.12
N GLU A 47 17.11 -10.81 -1.83
CA GLU A 47 18.12 -9.94 -2.48
C GLU A 47 18.17 -10.15 -4.00
N ALA A 48 18.11 -11.39 -4.46
CA ALA A 48 18.08 -11.68 -5.89
C ALA A 48 16.84 -11.10 -6.57
N LEU A 49 15.66 -11.20 -5.95
CA LEU A 49 14.42 -10.59 -6.45
C LEU A 49 14.51 -9.06 -6.44
N PHE A 50 15.08 -8.46 -5.41
CA PHE A 50 15.29 -7.02 -5.33
C PHE A 50 16.20 -6.51 -6.43
N ALA A 51 17.34 -7.16 -6.64
CA ALA A 51 18.27 -6.80 -7.70
C ALA A 51 17.61 -6.91 -9.10
N LEU A 52 16.77 -7.92 -9.31
CA LEU A 52 16.02 -8.09 -10.54
C LEU A 52 14.97 -6.99 -10.73
N CYS A 53 14.16 -6.71 -9.70
CA CYS A 53 13.14 -5.65 -9.74
C CYS A 53 13.77 -4.28 -9.94
N ARG A 54 14.85 -3.97 -9.21
CA ARG A 54 15.62 -2.72 -9.35
C ARG A 54 16.11 -2.52 -10.77
N ARG A 55 16.73 -3.55 -11.37
CA ARG A 55 17.18 -3.49 -12.75
C ARG A 55 16.03 -3.19 -13.70
N HIS A 56 14.91 -3.92 -13.60
CA HIS A 56 13.74 -3.69 -14.43
C HIS A 56 13.19 -2.26 -14.28
N ARG A 57 13.14 -1.74 -13.05
CA ARG A 57 12.70 -0.37 -12.78
C ARG A 57 13.62 0.67 -13.42
N LEU A 58 14.95 0.54 -13.24
CA LEU A 58 15.92 1.47 -13.79
C LEU A 58 15.98 1.47 -15.32
N GLU A 59 15.72 0.32 -15.95
CA GLU A 59 15.66 0.15 -17.40
C GLU A 59 14.28 0.48 -17.99
N GLY A 60 13.29 0.86 -17.16
CA GLY A 60 11.93 1.17 -17.61
C GLY A 60 11.16 -0.05 -18.12
N LEU A 61 11.56 -1.25 -17.70
CA LEU A 61 10.87 -2.49 -18.02
C LEU A 61 9.74 -2.73 -17.02
N GLY A 62 8.63 -3.34 -17.48
CA GLY A 62 7.56 -3.77 -16.58
C GLY A 62 8.02 -4.84 -15.59
N PRO A 63 7.15 -5.28 -14.65
CA PRO A 63 7.50 -6.30 -13.67
C PRO A 63 8.14 -7.53 -14.32
N PRO A 64 9.25 -8.09 -13.79
CA PRO A 64 9.82 -9.32 -14.29
C PRO A 64 8.86 -10.51 -14.10
N LEU A 65 8.96 -11.50 -14.96
CA LEU A 65 8.35 -12.81 -14.71
C LEU A 65 9.20 -13.55 -13.68
N ILE A 66 8.56 -14.05 -12.63
CA ILE A 66 9.23 -14.73 -11.53
C ILE A 66 8.87 -16.22 -11.54
N ASP A 67 9.91 -17.04 -11.47
CA ASP A 67 9.74 -18.48 -11.19
C ASP A 67 9.69 -18.65 -9.66
N TYR A 68 8.45 -18.72 -9.15
CA TYR A 68 8.19 -18.87 -7.72
C TYR A 68 8.42 -20.31 -7.27
N THR A 69 9.06 -20.46 -6.12
CA THR A 69 9.31 -21.78 -5.52
C THR A 69 8.01 -22.42 -5.02
N SER A 70 8.07 -23.72 -4.75
CA SER A 70 6.94 -24.44 -4.15
C SER A 70 6.61 -23.93 -2.75
N GLU A 71 7.61 -23.47 -1.99
CA GLU A 71 7.42 -22.87 -0.68
C GLU A 71 6.72 -21.49 -0.78
N GLU A 72 7.17 -20.61 -1.67
CA GLU A 72 6.51 -19.33 -1.93
C GLU A 72 5.05 -19.53 -2.37
N THR A 73 4.79 -20.53 -3.22
CA THR A 73 3.43 -20.89 -3.66
C THR A 73 2.57 -21.42 -2.50
N ARG A 74 3.16 -22.19 -1.58
CA ARG A 74 2.47 -22.68 -0.39
C ARG A 74 2.06 -21.53 0.52
N ILE A 75 2.96 -20.58 0.79
CA ILE A 75 2.71 -19.41 1.62
C ILE A 75 1.60 -18.54 1.00
N TRP A 76 1.69 -18.30 -0.31
CA TRP A 76 0.64 -17.58 -1.05
C TRP A 76 -0.73 -18.22 -0.86
N ARG A 77 -0.84 -19.53 -1.11
CA ARG A 77 -2.12 -20.27 -0.98
C ARG A 77 -2.70 -20.16 0.43
N GLU A 78 -1.86 -20.32 1.42
CA GLU A 78 -2.28 -20.25 2.82
C GLU A 78 -2.81 -18.86 3.17
N ALA A 79 -2.09 -17.80 2.84
CA ALA A 79 -2.49 -16.43 3.13
C ALA A 79 -3.70 -15.99 2.29
N SER A 80 -3.67 -16.22 0.97
CA SER A 80 -4.71 -15.75 0.06
C SER A 80 -6.05 -16.46 0.28
N SER A 81 -6.05 -17.78 0.57
CA SER A 81 -7.30 -18.49 0.87
C SER A 81 -7.97 -17.98 2.15
N ARG A 82 -7.18 -17.67 3.19
CA ARG A 82 -7.73 -17.08 4.43
C ARG A 82 -8.27 -15.68 4.20
N LEU A 83 -7.51 -14.86 3.47
CA LEU A 83 -7.92 -13.50 3.12
C LEU A 83 -9.17 -13.50 2.24
N ASP A 84 -9.31 -14.43 1.30
CA ASP A 84 -10.47 -14.49 0.42
C ASP A 84 -11.78 -14.69 1.19
N LEU A 85 -11.78 -15.56 2.20
CA LEU A 85 -12.93 -15.75 3.09
C LEU A 85 -13.32 -14.49 3.87
N LEU A 86 -12.32 -13.72 4.29
CA LEU A 86 -12.53 -12.46 5.02
C LEU A 86 -12.98 -11.35 4.08
N HIS A 87 -12.38 -11.26 2.88
CA HIS A 87 -12.77 -10.28 1.87
C HIS A 87 -14.23 -10.42 1.47
N GLN A 88 -14.71 -11.64 1.20
CA GLN A 88 -16.10 -11.89 0.82
C GLN A 88 -17.12 -11.34 1.84
N ARG A 89 -16.75 -11.25 3.11
CA ARG A 89 -17.62 -10.78 4.19
C ARG A 89 -17.46 -9.30 4.48
N HIS A 90 -16.23 -8.79 4.41
CA HIS A 90 -15.86 -7.54 5.02
C HIS A 90 -15.31 -6.49 4.05
N ALA A 91 -14.81 -6.87 2.88
CA ALA A 91 -14.26 -5.91 1.92
C ALA A 91 -15.37 -5.12 1.20
N SER A 92 -15.02 -3.93 0.76
CA SER A 92 -15.89 -3.05 -0.03
C SER A 92 -16.23 -3.65 -1.40
N ARG A 93 -17.36 -3.26 -1.96
CA ARG A 93 -17.80 -3.69 -3.31
C ARG A 93 -16.79 -3.34 -4.39
N ILE A 94 -16.27 -2.13 -4.36
CA ILE A 94 -15.25 -1.67 -5.31
C ILE A 94 -14.03 -2.61 -5.33
N TYR A 95 -13.58 -3.04 -4.17
CA TYR A 95 -12.47 -3.99 -4.05
C TYR A 95 -12.84 -5.38 -4.60
N LEU A 96 -14.01 -5.91 -4.20
CA LEU A 96 -14.44 -7.26 -4.62
C LEU A 96 -14.65 -7.38 -6.12
N GLU A 97 -15.24 -6.36 -6.74
CA GLU A 97 -15.45 -6.29 -8.18
C GLU A 97 -14.12 -6.22 -8.93
N ALA A 98 -13.22 -5.36 -8.47
CA ALA A 98 -11.89 -5.18 -9.03
C ALA A 98 -11.02 -6.45 -8.90
N LYS A 99 -11.02 -7.09 -7.72
CA LYS A 99 -10.31 -8.36 -7.49
C LYS A 99 -10.80 -9.46 -8.44
N ARG A 100 -12.12 -9.55 -8.64
CA ARG A 100 -12.72 -10.51 -9.58
C ARG A 100 -12.34 -10.17 -11.01
N ALA A 101 -12.37 -8.90 -11.40
CA ALA A 101 -11.97 -8.44 -12.74
C ALA A 101 -10.52 -8.77 -13.05
N LEU A 102 -9.60 -8.66 -12.07
CA LEU A 102 -8.20 -9.07 -12.22
C LEU A 102 -8.00 -10.58 -12.29
N GLY A 103 -8.97 -11.38 -11.82
CA GLY A 103 -8.88 -12.83 -11.84
C GLY A 103 -7.82 -13.38 -10.89
N ILE A 104 -7.58 -12.70 -9.76
CA ILE A 104 -6.61 -13.17 -8.76
C ILE A 104 -7.12 -14.45 -8.13
N SER A 105 -6.28 -15.50 -8.17
CA SER A 105 -6.56 -16.82 -7.62
C SER A 105 -5.76 -17.06 -6.35
N ASP A 106 -6.35 -17.87 -5.45
CA ASP A 106 -5.62 -18.39 -4.28
C ASP A 106 -4.72 -19.59 -4.62
N ARG A 107 -4.81 -20.12 -5.84
CA ARG A 107 -4.08 -21.34 -6.26
C ARG A 107 -2.65 -21.10 -6.71
N GLU A 108 -2.41 -19.95 -7.36
CA GLU A 108 -1.14 -19.62 -7.99
C GLU A 108 -0.78 -18.16 -7.70
N ILE A 109 0.51 -17.89 -7.50
CA ILE A 109 1.00 -16.52 -7.40
C ILE A 109 0.86 -15.87 -8.76
N PRO A 110 0.10 -14.77 -8.90
CA PRO A 110 -0.06 -14.11 -10.18
C PRO A 110 1.25 -13.47 -10.64
N GLN A 111 1.43 -13.41 -11.96
CA GLN A 111 2.53 -12.64 -12.52
C GLN A 111 2.12 -11.17 -12.62
N LEU A 112 2.81 -10.30 -11.89
CA LEU A 112 2.47 -8.87 -11.87
C LEU A 112 2.57 -8.21 -13.24
N ARG A 113 3.39 -8.74 -14.15
CA ARG A 113 3.43 -8.29 -15.54
C ARG A 113 2.07 -8.41 -16.22
N HIS A 114 1.42 -9.57 -16.12
CA HIS A 114 0.11 -9.78 -16.72
C HIS A 114 -0.98 -8.93 -16.08
N MET A 115 -0.86 -8.68 -14.77
CA MET A 115 -1.76 -7.76 -14.09
C MET A 115 -1.55 -6.32 -14.56
N SER A 116 -0.29 -5.90 -14.75
CA SER A 116 0.05 -4.57 -15.28
C SER A 116 -0.52 -4.35 -16.68
N GLU A 117 -0.40 -5.33 -17.58
CA GLU A 117 -0.97 -5.28 -18.92
C GLU A 117 -2.49 -5.11 -18.91
N ARG A 118 -3.19 -5.76 -17.95
CA ARG A 118 -4.64 -5.60 -17.77
C ARG A 118 -5.01 -4.23 -17.24
N LEU A 119 -4.29 -3.75 -16.23
CA LEU A 119 -4.49 -2.40 -15.68
C LEU A 119 -4.27 -1.31 -16.73
N GLU A 120 -3.26 -1.48 -17.58
CA GLU A 120 -2.97 -0.53 -18.66
C GLU A 120 -4.13 -0.44 -19.65
N GLY A 121 -4.76 -1.57 -19.98
CA GLY A 121 -5.92 -1.63 -20.88
C GLY A 121 -7.17 -1.00 -20.30
N GLU A 122 -7.39 -1.07 -18.99
CA GLU A 122 -8.63 -0.63 -18.33
C GLU A 122 -8.51 0.82 -17.81
N THR A 123 -7.48 1.12 -17.04
CA THR A 123 -7.35 2.39 -16.28
C THR A 123 -6.10 3.18 -16.63
N ARG A 124 -5.29 2.71 -17.56
CA ARG A 124 -3.97 3.26 -17.89
C ARG A 124 -3.00 3.25 -16.69
N MET A 125 -3.32 2.52 -15.63
CA MET A 125 -2.38 2.25 -14.55
C MET A 125 -1.43 1.14 -14.99
N HIS A 126 -0.19 1.20 -14.51
CA HIS A 126 0.80 0.13 -14.72
C HIS A 126 1.54 -0.15 -13.43
N LEU A 127 2.11 -1.33 -13.32
CA LEU A 127 2.89 -1.72 -12.15
C LEU A 127 4.38 -1.47 -12.40
N VAL A 128 5.03 -0.85 -11.42
CA VAL A 128 6.46 -0.53 -11.43
C VAL A 128 7.16 -1.50 -10.47
N PRO A 129 8.11 -2.33 -10.95
CA PRO A 129 8.80 -3.25 -10.06
C PRO A 129 9.64 -2.49 -9.05
N ALA A 130 9.51 -2.86 -7.76
CA ALA A 130 10.22 -2.25 -6.65
C ALA A 130 11.01 -3.29 -5.86
N GLU A 131 12.13 -2.86 -5.30
CA GLU A 131 12.99 -3.65 -4.45
C GLU A 131 12.60 -3.59 -2.96
N GLY A 132 11.38 -3.23 -2.64
CA GLY A 132 10.88 -2.99 -1.30
C GLY A 132 10.35 -1.57 -1.16
N PRO A 133 10.26 -1.02 0.06
CA PRO A 133 9.82 0.35 0.27
C PRO A 133 10.71 1.34 -0.48
N LEU A 134 10.08 2.14 -1.34
CA LEU A 134 10.79 3.17 -2.09
C LEU A 134 10.83 4.49 -1.29
N PRO A 135 11.85 5.35 -1.53
CA PRO A 135 11.84 6.71 -1.01
C PRO A 135 10.55 7.44 -1.39
N TYR A 136 10.04 8.27 -0.49
CA TYR A 136 8.77 8.98 -0.64
C TYR A 136 8.57 9.62 -2.02
N ARG A 137 9.56 10.41 -2.48
CA ARG A 137 9.48 11.08 -3.78
C ARG A 137 9.39 10.09 -4.93
N THR A 138 10.20 9.04 -4.92
CA THR A 138 10.20 8.01 -5.97
C THR A 138 8.86 7.27 -6.01
N PHE A 139 8.29 6.93 -4.84
CA PHE A 139 6.99 6.29 -4.73
C PHE A 139 5.87 7.15 -5.31
N TYR A 140 5.73 8.39 -4.81
CA TYR A 140 4.65 9.27 -5.28
C TYR A 140 4.88 9.80 -6.70
N GLN A 141 6.14 9.91 -7.18
CA GLN A 141 6.44 10.22 -8.57
C GLN A 141 5.94 9.12 -9.52
N ALA A 142 6.11 7.86 -9.16
CA ALA A 142 5.55 6.75 -9.92
C ALA A 142 4.03 6.85 -9.99
N ILE A 143 3.36 7.05 -8.85
CA ILE A 143 1.91 7.19 -8.74
C ILE A 143 1.39 8.39 -9.55
N ALA A 144 2.06 9.54 -9.49
CA ALA A 144 1.73 10.72 -10.28
C ALA A 144 1.72 10.44 -11.80
N ASN A 145 2.52 9.47 -12.24
CA ASN A 145 2.63 9.01 -13.63
C ASN A 145 1.83 7.73 -13.90
N ARG A 146 0.83 7.41 -13.08
CA ARG A 146 -0.02 6.21 -13.16
C ARG A 146 0.75 4.89 -12.98
N GLY A 147 1.96 4.92 -12.45
CA GLY A 147 2.73 3.75 -12.07
C GLY A 147 2.50 3.42 -10.59
N PHE A 148 2.18 2.19 -10.24
CA PHE A 148 2.10 1.76 -8.85
C PHE A 148 3.30 0.85 -8.53
N PRO A 149 4.19 1.24 -7.58
CA PRO A 149 5.32 0.40 -7.18
C PRO A 149 4.84 -0.86 -6.47
N VAL A 150 5.40 -2.00 -6.85
CA VAL A 150 5.03 -3.32 -6.32
C VAL A 150 6.26 -4.16 -6.05
N THR A 151 6.26 -4.90 -4.97
CA THR A 151 7.27 -5.89 -4.62
C THR A 151 6.91 -7.26 -5.18
N GLN A 152 7.89 -8.12 -5.38
CA GLN A 152 7.67 -9.46 -5.91
C GLN A 152 8.24 -10.58 -5.03
N PHE A 153 8.73 -10.26 -3.83
CA PHE A 153 9.11 -11.27 -2.86
C PHE A 153 7.90 -11.69 -2.02
N ILE A 154 7.95 -12.90 -1.50
CA ILE A 154 6.95 -13.46 -0.57
C ILE A 154 7.52 -13.46 0.84
N ARG A 155 6.70 -13.09 1.83
CA ARG A 155 7.05 -13.12 3.24
C ARG A 155 7.56 -14.47 3.72
N HIS A 156 8.29 -14.50 4.83
CA HIS A 156 8.88 -15.71 5.37
C HIS A 156 7.82 -16.70 5.88
N GLY A 157 7.99 -17.98 5.56
CA GLY A 157 7.01 -19.04 5.84
C GLY A 157 6.78 -19.39 7.30
N SER A 158 7.63 -18.92 8.23
CA SER A 158 7.40 -19.13 9.67
C SER A 158 6.28 -18.26 10.23
N ARG A 159 5.91 -17.17 9.53
CA ARG A 159 4.81 -16.27 9.93
C ARG A 159 4.03 -15.80 8.69
N PRO A 160 3.29 -16.68 8.04
CA PRO A 160 2.60 -16.38 6.78
C PRO A 160 1.48 -15.33 6.93
N GLU A 161 1.00 -15.10 8.16
CA GLU A 161 -0.02 -14.10 8.47
C GLU A 161 0.53 -12.68 8.68
N PHE A 162 1.86 -12.54 8.79
CA PHE A 162 2.49 -11.26 9.14
C PHE A 162 3.75 -11.00 8.33
N THR A 163 3.95 -9.75 7.95
CA THR A 163 5.23 -9.25 7.43
C THR A 163 5.49 -7.85 7.99
N PRO A 164 6.72 -7.54 8.42
CA PRO A 164 7.08 -6.20 8.89
C PRO A 164 7.27 -5.20 7.75
N GLU A 165 7.34 -5.67 6.52
CA GLU A 165 7.49 -4.85 5.31
C GLU A 165 6.48 -5.28 4.24
N PRO A 166 6.06 -4.37 3.34
CA PRO A 166 5.19 -4.72 2.22
C PRO A 166 5.82 -5.81 1.35
N ASP A 167 5.08 -6.87 1.09
CA ASP A 167 5.46 -7.97 0.21
C ASP A 167 4.44 -8.16 -0.91
N MET A 168 4.65 -9.12 -1.79
CA MET A 168 3.73 -9.46 -2.88
C MET A 168 2.28 -9.69 -2.42
N ILE A 169 2.07 -10.27 -1.23
CA ILE A 169 0.73 -10.52 -0.69
C ILE A 169 0.06 -9.20 -0.34
N HIS A 170 0.80 -8.30 0.32
CA HIS A 170 0.33 -6.96 0.64
C HIS A 170 -0.01 -6.17 -0.63
N ASP A 171 0.93 -6.08 -1.56
CA ASP A 171 0.72 -5.29 -2.77
C ASP A 171 -0.38 -5.88 -3.65
N CYS A 172 -0.31 -7.18 -3.94
CA CYS A 172 -1.21 -7.84 -4.89
C CYS A 172 -2.63 -8.01 -4.36
N LEU A 173 -2.82 -8.25 -3.04
CA LEU A 173 -4.15 -8.42 -2.46
C LEU A 173 -4.68 -7.16 -1.76
N GLY A 174 -3.84 -6.17 -1.48
CA GLY A 174 -4.26 -4.90 -0.89
C GLY A 174 -4.44 -3.81 -1.94
N HIS A 175 -3.35 -3.42 -2.59
CA HIS A 175 -3.30 -2.23 -3.44
C HIS A 175 -3.71 -2.45 -4.90
N VAL A 176 -3.29 -3.56 -5.51
CA VAL A 176 -3.44 -3.74 -6.96
C VAL A 176 -4.90 -3.88 -7.42
N PRO A 177 -5.80 -4.61 -6.72
CA PRO A 177 -7.17 -4.77 -7.18
C PRO A 177 -7.91 -3.45 -7.41
N PRO A 178 -7.94 -2.48 -6.48
CA PRO A 178 -8.66 -1.23 -6.67
C PRO A 178 -8.19 -0.40 -7.89
N LEU A 179 -6.95 -0.61 -8.37
CA LEU A 179 -6.42 0.06 -9.56
C LEU A 179 -7.20 -0.25 -10.84
N MET A 180 -8.02 -1.31 -10.86
CA MET A 180 -8.96 -1.61 -11.94
C MET A 180 -10.15 -0.65 -12.03
N ASN A 181 -10.33 0.20 -11.05
CA ASN A 181 -11.39 1.21 -11.05
C ASN A 181 -10.83 2.57 -11.45
N ASP A 182 -11.38 3.18 -12.51
CA ASP A 182 -10.91 4.47 -13.03
C ASP A 182 -10.91 5.59 -11.99
N ASP A 183 -11.98 5.69 -11.20
CA ASP A 183 -12.11 6.74 -10.19
C ASP A 183 -11.05 6.57 -9.09
N TYR A 184 -10.75 5.31 -8.71
CA TYR A 184 -9.68 5.03 -7.75
C TYR A 184 -8.29 5.34 -8.33
N ALA A 185 -8.04 4.97 -9.59
CA ALA A 185 -6.80 5.25 -10.30
C ALA A 185 -6.57 6.78 -10.43
N GLU A 186 -7.63 7.54 -10.70
CA GLU A 186 -7.58 9.01 -10.74
C GLU A 186 -7.33 9.63 -9.36
N LEU A 187 -8.03 9.15 -8.32
CA LEU A 187 -7.80 9.58 -6.93
C LEU A 187 -6.34 9.39 -6.54
N LEU A 188 -5.81 8.19 -6.78
CA LEU A 188 -4.43 7.86 -6.44
C LEU A 188 -3.44 8.71 -7.23
N THR A 189 -3.69 8.91 -8.53
CA THR A 189 -2.87 9.78 -9.39
C THR A 189 -2.85 11.23 -8.88
N LEU A 190 -3.99 11.74 -8.40
CA LEU A 190 -4.09 13.08 -7.80
C LEU A 190 -3.28 13.18 -6.51
N ILE A 191 -3.34 12.14 -5.65
CA ILE A 191 -2.50 12.05 -4.44
C ILE A 191 -1.01 12.13 -4.84
N GLY A 192 -0.58 11.34 -5.83
CA GLY A 192 0.79 11.33 -6.32
C GLY A 192 1.25 12.70 -6.81
N LYS A 193 0.44 13.36 -7.64
CA LYS A 193 0.72 14.72 -8.13
C LYS A 193 0.85 15.72 -6.98
N ALA A 194 -0.10 15.71 -6.06
CA ALA A 194 -0.10 16.63 -4.92
C ALA A 194 1.15 16.42 -4.04
N ALA A 195 1.44 15.17 -3.71
CA ALA A 195 2.57 14.83 -2.86
C ALA A 195 3.94 15.15 -3.49
N THR A 196 4.06 15.16 -4.82
CA THR A 196 5.32 15.47 -5.52
C THR A 196 5.49 16.96 -5.85
N THR A 197 4.42 17.71 -5.83
CA THR A 197 4.45 19.14 -6.21
C THR A 197 4.81 20.04 -5.03
N THR A 198 4.56 19.60 -3.80
CA THR A 198 4.91 20.37 -2.60
C THR A 198 6.27 19.95 -2.02
N GLU A 199 7.01 20.95 -1.52
CA GLU A 199 8.23 20.76 -0.72
C GLU A 199 8.02 21.14 0.75
N ASP A 200 6.83 21.62 1.11
CA ASP A 200 6.47 21.96 2.47
C ASP A 200 6.22 20.69 3.27
N GLY A 201 7.00 20.48 4.33
CA GLY A 201 6.95 19.27 5.16
C GLY A 201 5.59 19.04 5.83
N GLU A 202 4.87 20.08 6.22
CA GLU A 202 3.53 19.96 6.81
C GLU A 202 2.50 19.54 5.76
N GLN A 203 2.61 20.05 4.53
CA GLN A 203 1.75 19.63 3.43
C GLN A 203 2.02 18.18 3.03
N VAL A 204 3.29 17.78 2.94
CA VAL A 204 3.69 16.39 2.71
C VAL A 204 3.09 15.48 3.77
N LEU A 205 3.19 15.86 5.03
CA LEU A 205 2.64 15.10 6.15
C LEU A 205 1.11 15.02 6.09
N ALA A 206 0.44 16.08 5.68
CA ALA A 206 -1.02 16.08 5.49
C ALA A 206 -1.45 15.05 4.42
N PHE A 207 -0.75 15.00 3.25
CA PHE A 207 -1.04 13.99 2.23
C PHE A 207 -0.70 12.57 2.67
N LYS A 208 0.38 12.37 3.42
CA LYS A 208 0.72 11.06 4.01
C LYS A 208 -0.36 10.57 4.95
N ARG A 209 -0.83 11.41 5.88
CA ARG A 209 -1.89 11.07 6.82
C ARG A 209 -3.23 10.83 6.12
N PHE A 210 -3.55 11.65 5.12
CA PHE A 210 -4.73 11.43 4.27
C PHE A 210 -4.68 10.05 3.59
N SER A 211 -3.56 9.71 2.95
CA SER A 211 -3.36 8.41 2.31
C SER A 211 -3.39 7.26 3.32
N TRP A 212 -2.76 7.44 4.48
CA TRP A 212 -2.73 6.43 5.52
C TRP A 212 -4.12 6.05 6.01
N PHE A 213 -4.94 7.03 6.37
CA PHE A 213 -6.28 6.79 6.89
C PHE A 213 -7.37 6.62 5.83
N SER A 214 -7.00 6.55 4.56
CA SER A 214 -7.91 6.22 3.45
C SER A 214 -7.41 5.02 2.66
N ILE A 215 -6.38 5.20 1.85
CA ILE A 215 -5.86 4.18 0.93
C ILE A 215 -5.28 2.98 1.69
N GLU A 216 -4.64 3.22 2.83
CA GLU A 216 -3.95 2.17 3.59
C GLU A 216 -4.82 1.57 4.70
N PHE A 217 -5.46 2.40 5.52
CA PHE A 217 -6.24 1.98 6.69
C PHE A 217 -7.66 2.54 6.71
N GLY A 218 -8.24 2.87 5.56
CA GLY A 218 -9.60 3.39 5.48
C GLY A 218 -10.68 2.33 5.63
N LEU A 219 -11.77 2.72 6.28
CA LEU A 219 -13.04 2.01 6.24
C LEU A 219 -14.03 2.82 5.40
N ILE A 220 -15.03 2.18 4.82
CA ILE A 220 -16.05 2.84 4.00
C ILE A 220 -17.45 2.40 4.42
N ASP A 221 -18.40 3.32 4.40
CA ASP A 221 -19.82 2.99 4.58
C ASP A 221 -20.42 2.50 3.25
N GLU A 222 -21.08 1.35 3.31
CA GLU A 222 -21.86 0.81 2.20
C GLU A 222 -23.25 0.41 2.71
N ASP A 223 -24.22 1.25 2.46
CA ASP A 223 -25.63 1.03 2.82
C ASP A 223 -25.85 0.87 4.35
N GLY A 224 -25.04 1.56 5.17
CA GLY A 224 -25.06 1.50 6.63
C GLY A 224 -24.15 0.43 7.23
N ASP A 225 -23.49 -0.38 6.40
CA ASP A 225 -22.51 -1.36 6.82
C ASP A 225 -21.08 -0.80 6.67
N THR A 226 -20.28 -0.90 7.73
CA THR A 226 -18.86 -0.57 7.64
C THR A 226 -18.10 -1.68 6.91
N LYS A 227 -17.49 -1.33 5.77
CA LYS A 227 -16.65 -2.22 4.96
C LYS A 227 -15.20 -1.79 4.97
N ILE A 228 -14.31 -2.73 4.67
CA ILE A 228 -12.88 -2.47 4.59
C ILE A 228 -12.53 -1.97 3.20
N PHE A 229 -11.81 -0.86 3.17
CA PHE A 229 -11.36 -0.20 1.95
C PHE A 229 -9.83 -0.16 1.84
N GLY A 230 -9.13 0.02 2.96
CA GLY A 230 -7.68 0.24 3.01
C GLY A 230 -6.87 -1.03 2.78
N ALA A 231 -5.79 -0.90 2.00
CA ALA A 231 -4.93 -2.00 1.56
C ALA A 231 -4.19 -2.71 2.70
N GLY A 232 -3.72 -1.97 3.70
CA GLY A 232 -3.06 -2.51 4.88
C GLY A 232 -3.96 -3.46 5.66
N ILE A 233 -5.24 -3.08 5.79
CA ILE A 233 -6.23 -3.96 6.42
C ILE A 233 -6.54 -5.15 5.51
N LEU A 234 -6.82 -4.91 4.22
CA LEU A 234 -7.19 -5.94 3.25
C LEU A 234 -6.14 -7.05 3.10
N SER A 235 -4.87 -6.74 3.31
CA SER A 235 -3.77 -7.69 3.15
C SER A 235 -3.39 -8.46 4.43
N SER A 236 -4.12 -8.27 5.52
CA SER A 236 -3.81 -8.86 6.83
C SER A 236 -4.99 -9.60 7.43
N THR A 237 -4.80 -10.90 7.69
CA THR A 237 -5.80 -11.74 8.37
C THR A 237 -6.06 -11.33 9.82
N GLY A 238 -5.12 -10.62 10.44
CA GLY A 238 -5.25 -10.07 11.79
C GLY A 238 -5.92 -8.71 11.82
N GLU A 239 -5.55 -7.81 10.88
CA GLU A 239 -6.11 -6.45 10.81
C GLU A 239 -7.61 -6.44 10.46
N ILE A 240 -8.07 -7.34 9.58
CA ILE A 240 -9.48 -7.41 9.18
C ILE A 240 -10.41 -7.56 10.40
N PRO A 241 -10.29 -8.60 11.24
CA PRO A 241 -11.15 -8.74 12.40
C PRO A 241 -10.88 -7.67 13.46
N PHE A 242 -9.63 -7.24 13.64
CA PHE A 242 -9.28 -6.21 14.62
C PHE A 242 -9.93 -4.86 14.27
N SER A 243 -9.83 -4.40 13.02
CA SER A 243 -10.41 -3.13 12.56
C SER A 243 -11.93 -3.03 12.78
N LEU A 244 -12.62 -4.16 12.81
CA LEU A 244 -14.07 -4.25 13.03
C LEU A 244 -14.45 -4.56 14.48
N SER A 245 -13.48 -4.84 15.35
CA SER A 245 -13.71 -5.14 16.77
C SER A 245 -14.12 -3.90 17.59
N SER A 246 -14.52 -4.12 18.84
CA SER A 246 -14.82 -3.04 19.78
C SER A 246 -13.56 -2.35 20.33
N GLU A 247 -12.38 -2.88 20.10
CA GLU A 247 -11.11 -2.32 20.53
C GLU A 247 -10.69 -1.11 19.68
N VAL A 248 -11.22 -1.02 18.44
CA VAL A 248 -10.90 0.05 17.50
C VAL A 248 -11.94 1.15 17.54
N LYS A 249 -11.47 2.37 17.75
CA LYS A 249 -12.30 3.57 17.67
C LYS A 249 -12.53 3.93 16.21
N ARG A 250 -13.77 3.74 15.72
CA ARG A 250 -14.19 4.14 14.37
C ARG A 250 -14.94 5.47 14.44
N THR A 251 -14.45 6.46 13.70
CA THR A 251 -15.03 7.81 13.64
C THR A 251 -15.32 8.19 12.18
N PRO A 252 -16.29 9.09 11.92
CA PRO A 252 -16.48 9.61 10.57
C PRO A 252 -15.19 10.21 10.00
N PHE A 253 -14.98 10.06 8.70
CA PHE A 253 -13.85 10.68 8.02
C PHE A 253 -14.06 12.20 7.93
N VAL A 254 -13.27 12.95 8.69
CA VAL A 254 -13.22 14.41 8.68
C VAL A 254 -11.80 14.81 8.33
N THR A 255 -11.58 15.44 7.19
CA THR A 255 -10.24 15.70 6.63
C THR A 255 -9.32 16.42 7.61
N ASP A 256 -9.81 17.42 8.36
CA ASP A 256 -9.00 18.14 9.33
C ASP A 256 -8.56 17.26 10.52
N GLU A 257 -9.40 16.33 10.96
CA GLU A 257 -9.02 15.36 11.98
C GLU A 257 -8.04 14.34 11.44
N VAL A 258 -8.27 13.86 10.22
CA VAL A 258 -7.43 12.87 9.55
C VAL A 258 -6.00 13.38 9.41
N ILE A 259 -5.81 14.58 8.84
CA ILE A 259 -4.48 15.15 8.62
C ILE A 259 -3.78 15.62 9.92
N ALA A 260 -4.52 15.74 11.01
CA ALA A 260 -3.99 16.05 12.34
C ALA A 260 -3.71 14.81 13.20
N THR A 261 -4.13 13.61 12.75
CA THR A 261 -3.96 12.36 13.51
C THR A 261 -2.62 11.72 13.17
N ASP A 262 -1.80 11.46 14.18
CA ASP A 262 -0.56 10.69 14.05
C ASP A 262 -0.86 9.20 13.90
N TYR A 263 0.06 8.46 13.29
CA TYR A 263 -0.01 7.02 13.13
C TYR A 263 1.34 6.36 13.40
N ASP A 264 1.29 5.07 13.73
CA ASP A 264 2.48 4.25 13.93
C ASP A 264 2.36 3.00 13.03
N PRO A 265 3.18 2.89 11.97
CA PRO A 265 3.10 1.77 11.03
C PRO A 265 3.55 0.42 11.62
N SER A 266 4.18 0.43 12.81
CA SER A 266 4.69 -0.79 13.46
C SER A 266 3.62 -1.56 14.26
N ARG A 267 2.41 -1.01 14.37
CA ARG A 267 1.31 -1.61 15.16
C ARG A 267 -0.04 -1.48 14.49
N MET A 268 -0.96 -2.34 14.88
CA MET A 268 -2.37 -2.24 14.49
C MET A 268 -2.96 -0.90 14.95
N GLN A 269 -3.75 -0.28 14.07
CA GLN A 269 -4.30 1.06 14.33
C GLN A 269 -5.52 0.97 15.24
N ASP A 270 -5.46 1.58 16.41
CA ASP A 270 -6.55 1.64 17.40
C ASP A 270 -7.61 2.70 17.09
N ARG A 271 -7.34 3.56 16.09
CA ARG A 271 -8.27 4.56 15.56
C ARG A 271 -8.32 4.49 14.05
N LEU A 272 -9.52 4.34 13.51
CA LEU A 272 -9.79 4.32 12.07
C LEU A 272 -10.91 5.29 11.71
N PHE A 273 -10.95 5.70 10.44
CA PHE A 273 -11.96 6.62 9.92
C PHE A 273 -12.86 5.91 8.90
N VAL A 274 -14.17 6.18 9.01
CA VAL A 274 -15.17 5.64 8.11
C VAL A 274 -15.51 6.68 7.04
N ILE A 275 -15.15 6.38 5.81
CA ILE A 275 -15.40 7.21 4.63
C ILE A 275 -16.87 7.03 4.25
N PRO A 276 -17.67 8.11 4.12
CA PRO A 276 -19.10 8.00 3.77
C PRO A 276 -19.35 7.38 2.38
N SER A 277 -18.49 7.68 1.43
CA SER A 277 -18.52 7.10 0.08
C SER A 277 -17.20 7.39 -0.65
N PHE A 278 -16.94 6.66 -1.72
CA PHE A 278 -15.77 6.92 -2.55
C PHE A 278 -15.81 8.33 -3.19
N GLY A 279 -16.97 8.76 -3.66
CA GLY A 279 -17.14 10.11 -4.20
C GLY A 279 -16.87 11.21 -3.18
N PHE A 280 -17.22 10.99 -1.91
CA PHE A 280 -16.87 11.89 -0.81
C PHE A 280 -15.35 11.97 -0.63
N LEU A 281 -14.66 10.84 -0.58
CA LEU A 281 -13.20 10.82 -0.44
C LEU A 281 -12.49 11.62 -1.54
N ARG A 282 -12.94 11.46 -2.79
CA ARG A 282 -12.43 12.23 -3.93
C ARG A 282 -12.63 13.73 -3.76
N GLN A 283 -13.83 14.15 -3.36
CA GLN A 283 -14.13 15.57 -3.12
C GLN A 283 -13.26 16.17 -2.00
N GLU A 284 -13.08 15.42 -0.91
CA GLU A 284 -12.24 15.84 0.21
C GLU A 284 -10.76 16.01 -0.20
N LEU A 285 -10.25 15.09 -1.02
CA LEU A 285 -8.89 15.23 -1.57
C LEU A 285 -8.77 16.47 -2.47
N GLU A 286 -9.71 16.69 -3.37
CA GLU A 286 -9.71 17.87 -4.24
C GLU A 286 -9.77 19.18 -3.44
N GLN A 287 -10.56 19.22 -2.36
CA GLN A 287 -10.64 20.36 -1.46
C GLN A 287 -9.32 20.56 -0.70
N LEU A 288 -8.71 19.48 -0.21
CA LEU A 288 -7.41 19.54 0.47
C LEU A 288 -6.32 20.10 -0.44
N VAL A 289 -6.24 19.62 -1.68
CA VAL A 289 -5.29 20.11 -2.70
C VAL A 289 -5.47 21.62 -2.96
N ARG A 290 -6.71 22.07 -3.15
CA ARG A 290 -7.01 23.50 -3.35
C ARG A 290 -6.68 24.33 -2.13
N ARG A 291 -7.01 23.85 -0.93
CA ARG A 291 -6.76 24.55 0.35
C ARG A 291 -5.27 24.73 0.60
N LEU A 292 -4.47 23.75 0.25
CA LEU A 292 -3.00 23.81 0.37
C LEU A 292 -2.34 24.55 -0.80
N ALA A 293 -3.12 25.05 -1.76
CA ALA A 293 -2.65 25.76 -2.95
C ALA A 293 -1.60 24.99 -3.78
N VAL A 294 -1.75 23.66 -3.84
CA VAL A 294 -0.85 22.78 -4.60
C VAL A 294 -1.22 22.83 -6.07
N PRO A 295 -0.31 23.22 -6.98
CA PRO A 295 -0.61 23.43 -8.41
C PRO A 295 -0.63 22.11 -9.19
N VAL A 296 -1.69 21.32 -9.04
CA VAL A 296 -1.86 20.00 -9.70
C VAL A 296 -2.91 19.97 -10.81
N PHE A 297 -3.64 21.07 -11.00
CA PHE A 297 -4.69 21.24 -12.00
C PHE A 297 -4.22 22.11 -13.16
#